data_c311c34d4047d6928380e6671ec3c4cb
#
_entry.id   c311c34d4047d6928380e6671ec3c4cb
#
_cell.length_a   1.000
_cell.length_b   1.000
_cell.length_c   1.000
_cell.angle_alpha   90.00
_cell.angle_beta   90.00
_cell.angle_gamma   90.00
#
_symmetry.space_group_name_H-M   'P 1'
#
loop_
_entity.id
_entity.type
_entity.pdbx_description
1 polymer ?
#
loop_
_entity_poly.entity_id
_entity_poly.type
_entity_poly.pdbx_seq_one_letter_code
_entity_poly.pdbx_strand_id
1 'polypeptide(L)'
;MFDQFHAKNPVHPVAAFLCTMLALMVGMVCSRTPYLFAYIAALAVVFTAYGCAMAVALLVLGMGIFGVIAGGISALINGTLDMFWITPARCLLIGVCVVPLLSVPPAQLSRALNQLHFPRMLTLGMLITIRFIPIVFSEIWQIRDAMRSRGIDTRWWSIRAWAPRQVYRAFLVPMVMRVVGISDTLSLSVETRGFDAADKNATVYKPVIFKARDAVFIALVALCAAALIILRFIIRL
;
A
#
# COMPACT_ATOMS: atom_id res chain seq x y z
N MET A 1 -0.52 -14.39 3.52
CA MET A 1 -1.71 -13.58 3.22
C MET A 1 -1.42 -12.46 2.22
N PHE A 2 -0.21 -11.90 2.18
CA PHE A 2 0.15 -10.83 1.23
C PHE A 2 0.59 -11.31 -0.17
N ASP A 3 0.87 -12.60 -0.36
CA ASP A 3 1.32 -13.16 -1.65
C ASP A 3 0.26 -13.12 -2.77
N GLN A 4 -1.01 -13.02 -2.41
CA GLN A 4 -2.11 -13.00 -3.39
C GLN A 4 -2.23 -11.67 -4.16
N PHE A 5 -1.62 -10.59 -3.65
CA PHE A 5 -1.66 -9.27 -4.27
C PHE A 5 -0.48 -9.02 -5.22
N HIS A 6 0.50 -9.93 -5.26
CA HIS A 6 1.68 -9.74 -6.11
C HIS A 6 1.33 -10.06 -7.57
N ALA A 7 1.47 -9.07 -8.43
CA ALA A 7 1.36 -9.29 -9.87
C ALA A 7 2.45 -10.25 -10.35
N LYS A 8 2.10 -11.14 -11.25
CA LYS A 8 3.02 -12.12 -11.87
C LYS A 8 4.23 -11.44 -12.55
N ASN A 9 4.10 -10.16 -12.91
CA ASN A 9 5.14 -9.30 -13.46
C ASN A 9 4.98 -7.88 -12.88
N PRO A 10 5.63 -7.54 -11.77
CA PRO A 10 5.48 -6.23 -11.14
C PRO A 10 6.00 -5.13 -12.07
N VAL A 11 5.23 -4.06 -12.17
CA VAL A 11 5.58 -2.81 -12.88
C VAL A 11 6.70 -2.10 -12.10
N HIS A 12 7.51 -1.28 -12.77
CA HIS A 12 8.55 -0.50 -12.10
C HIS A 12 7.95 0.38 -10.99
N PRO A 13 8.47 0.36 -9.75
CA PRO A 13 7.84 1.03 -8.60
C PRO A 13 7.66 2.54 -8.80
N VAL A 14 8.60 3.20 -9.46
CA VAL A 14 8.49 4.64 -9.79
C VAL A 14 7.36 4.88 -10.79
N ALA A 15 7.22 4.00 -11.79
CA ALA A 15 6.13 4.09 -12.77
C ALA A 15 4.77 3.88 -12.10
N ALA A 16 4.66 2.90 -11.22
CA ALA A 16 3.44 2.66 -10.45
C ALA A 16 3.06 3.89 -9.60
N PHE A 17 4.02 4.49 -8.90
CA PHE A 17 3.79 5.68 -8.09
C PHE A 17 3.36 6.89 -8.92
N LEU A 18 4.03 7.16 -10.04
CA LEU A 18 3.67 8.26 -10.94
C LEU A 18 2.27 8.07 -11.54
N CYS A 19 1.95 6.84 -11.97
CA CYS A 19 0.62 6.52 -12.50
C CYS A 19 -0.49 6.70 -11.46
N THR A 20 -0.27 6.25 -10.21
CA THR A 20 -1.25 6.44 -9.14
C THR A 20 -1.49 7.91 -8.86
N MET A 21 -0.42 8.72 -8.75
CA MET A 21 -0.52 10.17 -8.52
C MET A 21 -1.24 10.88 -9.67
N LEU A 22 -0.87 10.59 -10.93
CA LEU A 22 -1.49 11.18 -12.10
C LEU A 22 -2.97 10.82 -12.20
N ALA A 23 -3.30 9.53 -12.08
CA ALA A 23 -4.68 9.06 -12.16
C ALA A 23 -5.57 9.66 -11.07
N LEU A 24 -5.04 9.78 -9.85
CA LEU A 24 -5.76 10.32 -8.70
C LEU A 24 -5.99 11.82 -8.84
N MET A 25 -4.97 12.58 -9.23
CA MET A 25 -5.07 14.03 -9.45
C MET A 25 -6.12 14.36 -10.52
N VAL A 26 -6.06 13.68 -11.68
CA VAL A 26 -7.01 13.92 -12.77
C VAL A 26 -8.43 13.53 -12.38
N GLY A 27 -8.59 12.38 -11.73
CA GLY A 27 -9.90 11.91 -11.26
C GLY A 27 -10.54 12.83 -10.22
N MET A 28 -9.74 13.38 -9.28
CA MET A 28 -10.22 14.34 -8.28
C MET A 28 -10.67 15.66 -8.92
N VAL A 29 -9.92 16.18 -9.89
CA VAL A 29 -10.28 17.41 -10.61
C VAL A 29 -11.59 17.23 -11.38
N CYS A 30 -11.84 16.03 -11.92
CA CYS A 30 -13.01 15.72 -12.74
C CYS A 30 -14.19 15.09 -11.97
N SER A 31 -14.20 15.18 -10.64
CA SER A 31 -15.10 14.42 -9.75
C SER A 31 -16.61 14.73 -9.88
N ARG A 32 -17.01 15.73 -10.63
CA ARG A 32 -18.43 16.15 -10.80
C ARG A 32 -19.13 15.58 -12.06
N THR A 33 -18.44 14.81 -12.87
CA THR A 33 -18.97 14.37 -14.16
C THR A 33 -19.39 12.90 -14.13
N PRO A 34 -20.49 12.50 -14.82
CA PRO A 34 -20.90 11.10 -14.95
C PRO A 34 -19.81 10.23 -15.61
N TYR A 35 -18.88 10.85 -16.34
CA TYR A 35 -17.74 10.21 -16.99
C TYR A 35 -16.69 9.65 -16.01
N LEU A 36 -16.79 10.01 -14.73
CA LEU A 36 -15.89 9.46 -13.70
C LEU A 36 -16.01 7.94 -13.61
N PHE A 37 -17.22 7.40 -13.71
CA PHE A 37 -17.43 5.95 -13.72
C PHE A 37 -16.82 5.29 -14.95
N ALA A 38 -16.92 5.91 -16.14
CA ALA A 38 -16.27 5.42 -17.35
C ALA A 38 -14.73 5.43 -17.21
N TYR A 39 -14.18 6.46 -16.59
CA TYR A 39 -12.75 6.55 -16.30
C TYR A 39 -12.27 5.47 -15.34
N ILE A 40 -13.01 5.24 -14.26
CA ILE A 40 -12.72 4.17 -13.30
C ILE A 40 -12.76 2.80 -13.99
N ALA A 41 -13.76 2.57 -14.84
CA ALA A 41 -13.88 1.33 -15.60
C ALA A 41 -12.70 1.16 -16.58
N ALA A 42 -12.30 2.21 -17.29
CA ALA A 42 -11.14 2.17 -18.19
C ALA A 42 -9.84 1.86 -17.44
N LEU A 43 -9.59 2.52 -16.30
CA LEU A 43 -8.44 2.21 -15.44
C LEU A 43 -8.47 0.77 -14.91
N ALA A 44 -9.64 0.30 -14.46
CA ALA A 44 -9.80 -1.08 -13.99
C ALA A 44 -9.46 -2.09 -15.09
N VAL A 45 -9.88 -1.86 -16.34
CA VAL A 45 -9.54 -2.71 -17.49
C VAL A 45 -8.03 -2.70 -17.75
N VAL A 46 -7.39 -1.54 -17.74
CA VAL A 46 -5.93 -1.43 -17.90
C VAL A 46 -5.21 -2.23 -16.81
N PHE A 47 -5.59 -2.09 -15.54
CA PHE A 47 -4.92 -2.77 -14.44
C PHE A 47 -5.18 -4.29 -14.42
N THR A 48 -6.35 -4.73 -14.86
CA THR A 48 -6.63 -6.18 -15.02
C THR A 48 -5.79 -6.79 -16.14
N ALA A 49 -5.57 -6.08 -17.24
CA ALA A 49 -4.70 -6.52 -18.35
C ALA A 49 -3.23 -6.70 -17.90
N TYR A 50 -2.78 -5.94 -16.90
CA TYR A 50 -1.44 -6.07 -16.31
C TYR A 50 -1.34 -7.16 -15.22
N GLY A 51 -2.38 -7.97 -15.03
CA GLY A 51 -2.36 -9.13 -14.14
C GLY A 51 -2.73 -8.83 -12.68
N CYS A 52 -3.29 -7.65 -12.39
CA CYS A 52 -3.74 -7.24 -11.06
C CYS A 52 -5.24 -7.51 -10.85
N ALA A 53 -5.84 -8.45 -11.60
CA ALA A 53 -7.28 -8.69 -11.61
C ALA A 53 -7.87 -8.96 -10.21
N MET A 54 -7.18 -9.77 -9.39
CA MET A 54 -7.64 -10.10 -8.03
C MET A 54 -7.62 -8.88 -7.10
N ALA A 55 -6.57 -8.06 -7.19
CA ALA A 55 -6.47 -6.83 -6.42
C ALA A 55 -7.54 -5.80 -6.83
N VAL A 56 -7.79 -5.64 -8.15
CA VAL A 56 -8.85 -4.79 -8.68
C VAL A 56 -10.21 -5.27 -8.17
N ALA A 57 -10.53 -6.56 -8.29
CA ALA A 57 -11.81 -7.11 -7.86
C ALA A 57 -12.08 -6.89 -6.36
N LEU A 58 -11.10 -7.20 -5.51
CA LEU A 58 -11.21 -7.02 -4.06
C LEU A 58 -11.39 -5.55 -3.66
N LEU A 59 -10.61 -4.64 -4.28
CA LEU A 59 -10.68 -3.23 -3.97
C LEU A 59 -11.96 -2.58 -4.51
N VAL A 60 -12.40 -2.96 -5.71
CA VAL A 60 -13.68 -2.47 -6.27
C VAL A 60 -14.86 -2.93 -5.41
N LEU A 61 -14.89 -4.19 -4.97
CA LEU A 61 -15.91 -4.70 -4.06
C LEU A 61 -15.88 -3.98 -2.70
N GLY A 62 -14.71 -3.94 -2.05
CA GLY A 62 -14.57 -3.35 -0.73
C GLY A 62 -14.87 -1.84 -0.72
N MET A 63 -14.26 -1.09 -1.63
CA MET A 63 -14.49 0.36 -1.76
C MET A 63 -15.87 0.69 -2.33
N GLY A 64 -16.44 -0.20 -3.14
CA GLY A 64 -17.82 -0.06 -3.62
C GLY A 64 -18.82 -0.15 -2.48
N ILE A 65 -18.75 -1.18 -1.64
CA ILE A 65 -19.63 -1.34 -0.46
C ILE A 65 -19.44 -0.16 0.51
N PHE A 66 -18.20 0.19 0.82
CA PHE A 66 -17.89 1.32 1.69
C PHE A 66 -18.41 2.65 1.11
N GLY A 67 -18.24 2.86 -0.20
CA GLY A 67 -18.68 4.05 -0.91
C GLY A 67 -20.22 4.20 -0.90
N VAL A 68 -20.97 3.10 -1.08
CA VAL A 68 -22.44 3.12 -1.02
C VAL A 68 -22.92 3.47 0.40
N ILE A 69 -22.31 2.88 1.43
CA ILE A 69 -22.65 3.19 2.82
C ILE A 69 -22.34 4.66 3.14
N ALA A 70 -21.15 5.14 2.79
CA ALA A 70 -20.75 6.52 2.99
C ALA A 70 -21.60 7.51 2.18
N GLY A 71 -21.97 7.14 0.95
CA GLY A 71 -22.88 7.91 0.09
C GLY A 71 -24.27 8.03 0.69
N GLY A 72 -24.82 6.94 1.23
CA GLY A 72 -26.10 6.95 1.93
C GLY A 72 -26.10 7.87 3.15
N ILE A 73 -25.06 7.79 3.97
CA ILE A 73 -24.89 8.65 5.15
C ILE A 73 -24.76 10.13 4.72
N SER A 74 -23.97 10.42 3.69
CA SER A 74 -23.76 11.79 3.21
C SER A 74 -25.04 12.39 2.59
N ALA A 75 -25.84 11.60 1.90
CA ALA A 75 -27.13 12.02 1.35
C ALA A 75 -28.15 12.35 2.47
N LEU A 76 -28.16 11.55 3.53
CA LEU A 76 -29.02 11.80 4.70
C LEU A 76 -28.64 13.09 5.45
N ILE A 77 -27.34 13.37 5.58
CA ILE A 77 -26.86 14.57 6.28
C ILE A 77 -27.10 15.84 5.46
N ASN A 78 -26.81 15.80 4.16
CA ASN A 78 -26.86 16.99 3.30
C ASN A 78 -28.21 17.18 2.57
N GLY A 79 -29.09 16.20 2.60
CA GLY A 79 -30.41 16.27 1.94
C GLY A 79 -30.36 16.32 0.41
N THR A 80 -29.24 16.03 -0.23
CA THR A 80 -29.03 16.11 -1.67
C THR A 80 -28.73 14.73 -2.27
N LEU A 81 -29.51 14.32 -3.27
CA LEU A 81 -29.32 13.06 -3.99
C LEU A 81 -28.03 13.02 -4.81
N ASP A 82 -27.47 14.18 -5.17
CA ASP A 82 -26.21 14.26 -5.93
C ASP A 82 -25.03 13.70 -5.12
N MET A 83 -25.01 13.90 -3.81
CA MET A 83 -23.96 13.37 -2.94
C MET A 83 -23.98 11.84 -2.86
N PHE A 84 -25.16 11.23 -3.05
CA PHE A 84 -25.28 9.77 -3.08
C PHE A 84 -24.48 9.13 -4.22
N TRP A 85 -24.36 9.79 -5.37
CA TRP A 85 -23.60 9.28 -6.53
C TRP A 85 -22.14 9.71 -6.54
N ILE A 86 -21.83 10.89 -6.05
CA ILE A 86 -20.47 11.46 -6.07
C ILE A 86 -19.55 10.74 -5.05
N THR A 87 -20.05 10.43 -3.86
CA THR A 87 -19.26 9.83 -2.80
C THR A 87 -18.75 8.43 -3.15
N PRO A 88 -19.59 7.47 -3.61
CA PRO A 88 -19.11 6.16 -4.03
C PRO A 88 -18.15 6.21 -5.22
N ALA A 89 -18.37 7.11 -6.16
CA ALA A 89 -17.48 7.30 -7.30
C ALA A 89 -16.06 7.71 -6.85
N ARG A 90 -15.94 8.60 -5.87
CA ARG A 90 -14.65 9.01 -5.30
C ARG A 90 -13.98 7.87 -4.53
N CYS A 91 -14.73 7.11 -3.75
CA CYS A 91 -14.20 5.95 -3.03
C CYS A 91 -13.67 4.88 -3.99
N LEU A 92 -14.44 4.59 -5.06
CA LEU A 92 -14.00 3.66 -6.10
C LEU A 92 -12.77 4.15 -6.84
N LEU A 93 -12.69 5.46 -7.15
CA LEU A 93 -11.52 6.05 -7.79
C LEU A 93 -10.26 5.81 -6.94
N ILE A 94 -10.31 6.14 -5.64
CA ILE A 94 -9.19 5.94 -4.72
C ILE A 94 -8.80 4.45 -4.69
N GLY A 95 -9.78 3.55 -4.56
CA GLY A 95 -9.55 2.12 -4.53
C GLY A 95 -8.84 1.61 -5.78
N VAL A 96 -9.30 1.99 -6.96
CA VAL A 96 -8.71 1.55 -8.23
C VAL A 96 -7.31 2.18 -8.44
N CYS A 97 -7.13 3.47 -8.13
CA CYS A 97 -5.83 4.13 -8.30
C CYS A 97 -4.71 3.53 -7.44
N VAL A 98 -5.03 2.94 -6.27
CA VAL A 98 -4.02 2.32 -5.38
C VAL A 98 -3.55 0.94 -5.87
N VAL A 99 -4.29 0.27 -6.77
CA VAL A 99 -3.96 -1.08 -7.27
C VAL A 99 -2.52 -1.22 -7.77
N PRO A 100 -1.99 -0.36 -8.65
CA PRO A 100 -0.62 -0.50 -9.14
C PRO A 100 0.43 -0.46 -8.03
N LEU A 101 0.20 0.37 -7.02
CA LEU A 101 1.12 0.52 -5.88
C LEU A 101 1.12 -0.73 -4.97
N LEU A 102 -0.04 -1.32 -4.72
CA LEU A 102 -0.17 -2.56 -3.95
C LEU A 102 0.44 -3.77 -4.67
N SER A 103 0.48 -3.73 -6.00
CA SER A 103 1.04 -4.80 -6.82
C SER A 103 2.57 -4.86 -6.77
N VAL A 104 3.23 -3.77 -6.35
CA VAL A 104 4.69 -3.69 -6.25
C VAL A 104 5.15 -4.28 -4.92
N PRO A 105 6.07 -5.28 -4.94
CA PRO A 105 6.65 -5.80 -3.69
C PRO A 105 7.43 -4.70 -2.95
N PRO A 106 7.27 -4.58 -1.63
CA PRO A 106 7.94 -3.53 -0.83
C PRO A 106 9.47 -3.55 -0.96
N ALA A 107 10.06 -4.73 -1.19
CA ALA A 107 11.50 -4.88 -1.41
C ALA A 107 11.98 -4.25 -2.75
N GLN A 108 11.12 -4.14 -3.75
CA GLN A 108 11.46 -3.44 -5.00
C GLN A 108 11.31 -1.93 -4.85
N LEU A 109 10.34 -1.49 -4.05
CA LEU A 109 10.16 -0.07 -3.73
C LEU A 109 11.39 0.52 -3.03
N SER A 110 11.95 -0.19 -2.04
CA SER A 110 13.17 0.25 -1.36
C SER A 110 14.39 0.32 -2.27
N ARG A 111 14.52 -0.61 -3.24
CA ARG A 111 15.60 -0.59 -4.23
C ARG A 111 15.46 0.59 -5.21
N ALA A 112 14.25 0.87 -5.66
CA ALA A 112 13.98 2.01 -6.54
C ALA A 112 14.25 3.36 -5.85
N LEU A 113 13.90 3.49 -4.56
CA LEU A 113 14.24 4.65 -3.75
C LEU A 113 15.75 4.87 -3.62
N ASN A 114 16.52 3.78 -3.49
CA ASN A 114 17.98 3.88 -3.47
C ASN A 114 18.55 4.37 -4.82
N GLN A 115 17.94 4.01 -5.95
CA GLN A 115 18.33 4.51 -7.28
C GLN A 115 18.03 6.01 -7.48
N LEU A 116 17.02 6.55 -6.78
CA LEU A 116 16.65 7.97 -6.79
C LEU A 116 17.57 8.86 -5.94
N HIS A 117 18.76 8.38 -5.55
CA HIS A 117 19.73 9.11 -4.72
C HIS A 117 19.20 9.52 -3.33
N PHE A 118 18.22 8.77 -2.81
CA PHE A 118 17.80 8.93 -1.42
C PHE A 118 18.95 8.61 -0.46
N PRO A 119 19.05 9.27 0.72
CA PRO A 119 20.09 9.00 1.70
C PRO A 119 20.18 7.51 2.03
N ARG A 120 21.37 6.93 1.95
CA ARG A 120 21.60 5.48 2.14
C ARG A 120 21.07 4.97 3.48
N MET A 121 21.18 5.81 4.52
CA MET A 121 20.67 5.51 5.86
C MET A 121 19.16 5.24 5.86
N LEU A 122 18.38 6.06 5.14
CA LEU A 122 16.91 5.91 5.04
C LEU A 122 16.52 4.67 4.23
N THR A 123 17.21 4.40 3.11
CA THR A 123 16.91 3.21 2.29
C THR A 123 17.26 1.90 3.00
N LEU A 124 18.35 1.88 3.76
CA LEU A 124 18.71 0.75 4.61
C LEU A 124 17.66 0.56 5.72
N GLY A 125 17.32 1.63 6.44
CA GLY A 125 16.29 1.58 7.48
C GLY A 125 14.96 1.06 6.96
N MET A 126 14.52 1.53 5.78
CA MET A 126 13.30 1.06 5.14
C MET A 126 13.37 -0.42 4.74
N LEU A 127 14.50 -0.87 4.18
CA LEU A 127 14.71 -2.27 3.82
C LEU A 127 14.67 -3.18 5.05
N ILE A 128 15.33 -2.77 6.13
CA ILE A 128 15.34 -3.46 7.41
C ILE A 128 13.92 -3.53 7.96
N THR A 129 13.21 -2.40 8.03
CA THR A 129 11.85 -2.32 8.56
C THR A 129 10.90 -3.28 7.84
N ILE A 130 10.92 -3.31 6.50
CA ILE A 130 10.08 -4.21 5.71
C ILE A 130 10.38 -5.68 6.01
N ARG A 131 11.65 -6.04 6.19
CA ARG A 131 12.04 -7.41 6.57
C ARG A 131 11.67 -7.75 8.00
N PHE A 132 11.64 -6.77 8.88
CA PHE A 132 11.35 -6.95 10.30
C PHE A 132 9.87 -7.20 10.57
N ILE A 133 8.97 -6.62 9.77
CA ILE A 133 7.52 -6.80 9.94
C ILE A 133 7.13 -8.29 10.10
N PRO A 134 7.46 -9.21 9.18
CA PRO A 134 7.10 -10.61 9.34
C PRO A 134 7.79 -11.29 10.55
N ILE A 135 9.01 -10.87 10.90
CA ILE A 135 9.72 -11.40 12.07
C ILE A 135 8.99 -11.00 13.35
N VAL A 136 8.62 -9.72 13.49
CA VAL A 136 7.87 -9.24 14.65
C VAL A 136 6.52 -9.96 14.76
N PHE A 137 5.81 -10.17 13.65
CA PHE A 137 4.58 -10.95 13.67
C PHE A 137 4.79 -12.38 14.18
N SER A 138 5.84 -13.07 13.74
CA SER A 138 6.14 -14.41 14.23
C SER A 138 6.45 -14.42 15.74
N GLU A 139 7.14 -13.40 16.24
CA GLU A 139 7.44 -13.23 17.66
C GLU A 139 6.17 -12.98 18.50
N ILE A 140 5.25 -12.15 17.99
CA ILE A 140 3.96 -11.92 18.64
C ILE A 140 3.19 -13.24 18.82
N TRP A 141 3.18 -14.09 17.79
CA TRP A 141 2.52 -15.39 17.86
C TRP A 141 3.19 -16.31 18.89
N GLN A 142 4.52 -16.38 18.94
CA GLN A 142 5.27 -17.16 19.91
C GLN A 142 5.00 -16.70 21.34
N ILE A 143 5.01 -15.39 21.60
CA ILE A 143 4.70 -14.82 22.93
C ILE A 143 3.25 -15.17 23.33
N ARG A 144 2.32 -15.08 22.39
CA ARG A 144 0.92 -15.45 22.63
C ARG A 144 0.77 -16.93 23.01
N ASP A 145 1.48 -17.81 22.30
CA ASP A 145 1.43 -19.24 22.60
C ASP A 145 2.10 -19.56 23.94
N ALA A 146 3.18 -18.86 24.29
CA ALA A 146 3.80 -18.94 25.61
C ALA A 146 2.88 -18.42 26.74
N MET A 147 2.06 -17.40 26.48
CA MET A 147 1.05 -16.93 27.43
C MET A 147 -0.05 -17.98 27.65
N ARG A 148 -0.49 -18.63 26.58
CA ARG A 148 -1.48 -19.71 26.65
C ARG A 148 -0.98 -20.90 27.49
N SER A 149 0.27 -21.31 27.32
CA SER A 149 0.87 -22.39 28.10
C SER A 149 0.99 -22.06 29.58
N ARG A 150 1.01 -20.78 29.97
CA ARG A 150 0.97 -20.29 31.36
C ARG A 150 -0.44 -20.10 31.90
N GLY A 151 -1.49 -20.52 31.16
CA GLY A 151 -2.88 -20.40 31.59
C GLY A 151 -3.46 -18.97 31.49
N ILE A 152 -2.78 -18.06 30.82
CA ILE A 152 -3.28 -16.69 30.60
C ILE A 152 -4.23 -16.71 29.39
N ASP A 153 -5.48 -16.29 29.62
CA ASP A 153 -6.50 -16.26 28.56
C ASP A 153 -6.17 -15.17 27.53
N THR A 154 -5.85 -15.60 26.31
CA THR A 154 -5.48 -14.71 25.17
C THR A 154 -6.63 -14.45 24.23
N ARG A 155 -7.86 -14.72 24.62
CA ARG A 155 -9.05 -14.52 23.80
C ARG A 155 -9.30 -13.01 23.62
N TRP A 156 -9.24 -12.52 22.42
CA TRP A 156 -9.44 -11.10 22.06
C TRP A 156 -10.81 -10.53 22.50
N TRP A 157 -11.78 -11.39 22.76
CA TRP A 157 -13.15 -11.04 23.13
C TRP A 157 -13.42 -11.10 24.64
N SER A 158 -12.45 -11.51 25.43
CA SER A 158 -12.61 -11.55 26.89
C SER A 158 -12.18 -10.21 27.48
N ILE A 159 -13.14 -9.41 27.94
CA ILE A 159 -12.92 -8.14 28.65
C ILE A 159 -12.00 -8.33 29.88
N ARG A 160 -12.01 -9.52 30.48
CA ARG A 160 -11.13 -9.90 31.60
C ARG A 160 -9.66 -10.11 31.18
N ALA A 161 -9.40 -10.53 29.95
CA ALA A 161 -8.04 -10.69 29.44
C ALA A 161 -7.32 -9.34 29.23
N TRP A 162 -8.05 -8.25 29.21
CA TRP A 162 -7.53 -6.87 29.07
C TRP A 162 -7.25 -6.19 30.41
N ALA A 163 -7.06 -6.94 31.51
CA ALA A 163 -6.53 -6.35 32.73
C ALA A 163 -5.17 -5.70 32.42
N PRO A 164 -5.02 -4.36 32.45
CA PRO A 164 -3.86 -3.66 31.89
C PRO A 164 -2.53 -4.11 32.49
N ARG A 165 -2.55 -4.57 33.73
CA ARG A 165 -1.37 -5.08 34.43
C ARG A 165 -0.88 -6.45 33.94
N GLN A 166 -1.78 -7.34 33.55
CA GLN A 166 -1.44 -8.69 33.06
C GLN A 166 -0.92 -8.62 31.62
N VAL A 167 -1.56 -7.83 30.75
CA VAL A 167 -1.12 -7.61 29.36
C VAL A 167 0.25 -6.95 29.35
N TYR A 168 0.48 -5.93 30.17
CA TYR A 168 1.76 -5.26 30.27
C TYR A 168 2.89 -6.22 30.65
N ARG A 169 2.74 -6.97 31.73
CA ARG A 169 3.81 -7.86 32.23
C ARG A 169 4.01 -9.12 31.37
N ALA A 170 2.93 -9.71 30.90
CA ALA A 170 3.00 -11.00 30.22
C ALA A 170 3.28 -10.88 28.72
N PHE A 171 2.90 -9.78 28.08
CA PHE A 171 3.05 -9.57 26.65
C PHE A 171 4.06 -8.48 26.29
N LEU A 172 3.86 -7.27 26.82
CA LEU A 172 4.63 -6.10 26.37
C LEU A 172 6.10 -6.18 26.82
N VAL A 173 6.37 -6.58 28.05
CA VAL A 173 7.76 -6.67 28.57
C VAL A 173 8.58 -7.70 27.81
N PRO A 174 8.15 -8.96 27.62
CA PRO A 174 8.89 -9.93 26.80
C PRO A 174 9.06 -9.50 25.36
N MET A 175 8.04 -8.85 24.76
CA MET A 175 8.09 -8.36 23.40
C MET A 175 9.16 -7.28 23.23
N VAL A 176 9.18 -6.27 24.10
CA VAL A 176 10.17 -5.19 24.05
C VAL A 176 11.58 -5.73 24.23
N MET A 177 11.81 -6.60 25.23
CA MET A 177 13.12 -7.21 25.46
C MET A 177 13.61 -7.99 24.24
N ARG A 178 12.72 -8.70 23.55
CA ARG A 178 13.06 -9.46 22.36
C ARG A 178 13.38 -8.56 21.17
N VAL A 179 12.60 -7.51 20.97
CA VAL A 179 12.82 -6.52 19.91
C VAL A 179 14.13 -5.78 20.11
N VAL A 180 14.47 -5.40 21.36
CA VAL A 180 15.75 -4.76 21.68
C VAL A 180 16.91 -5.72 21.40
N GLY A 181 16.84 -6.98 21.83
CA GLY A 181 17.88 -7.98 21.56
C GLY A 181 18.09 -8.21 20.05
N ILE A 182 17.02 -8.22 19.26
CA ILE A 182 17.12 -8.30 17.79
C ILE A 182 17.76 -7.03 17.22
N SER A 183 17.43 -5.85 17.75
CA SER A 183 18.01 -4.57 17.31
C SER A 183 19.51 -4.52 17.56
N ASP A 184 19.99 -4.98 18.72
CA ASP A 184 21.41 -5.01 19.07
C ASP A 184 22.19 -5.94 18.14
N THR A 185 21.67 -7.15 17.90
CA THR A 185 22.32 -8.11 16.98
C THR A 185 22.35 -7.59 15.54
N LEU A 186 21.31 -6.86 15.13
CA LEU A 186 21.23 -6.25 13.82
C LEU A 186 22.23 -5.10 13.67
N SER A 187 22.32 -4.21 14.66
CA SER A 187 23.28 -3.10 14.68
C SER A 187 24.70 -3.62 14.54
N LEU A 188 25.07 -4.60 15.37
CA LEU A 188 26.38 -5.24 15.29
C LEU A 188 26.64 -5.89 13.91
N SER A 189 25.64 -6.54 13.33
CA SER A 189 25.73 -7.15 11.99
C SER A 189 25.91 -6.12 10.88
N VAL A 190 25.30 -4.94 10.98
CA VAL A 190 25.45 -3.85 10.01
C VAL A 190 26.82 -3.21 10.12
N GLU A 191 27.30 -2.97 11.34
CA GLU A 191 28.64 -2.43 11.61
C GLU A 191 29.74 -3.35 11.11
N THR A 192 29.66 -4.66 11.42
CA THR A 192 30.66 -5.66 10.98
C THR A 192 30.71 -5.82 9.47
N ARG A 193 29.62 -5.52 8.76
CA ARG A 193 29.59 -5.49 7.28
C ARG A 193 30.16 -4.20 6.68
N GLY A 194 30.64 -3.28 7.50
CA GLY A 194 31.28 -2.04 7.05
C GLY A 194 30.32 -1.06 6.39
N PHE A 195 29.04 -1.09 6.77
CA PHE A 195 28.04 -0.21 6.17
C PHE A 195 28.32 1.28 6.42
N ASP A 196 28.99 1.57 7.52
CA ASP A 196 29.41 2.92 7.91
C ASP A 196 30.71 3.36 7.21
N ALA A 197 31.44 2.43 6.59
CA ALA A 197 32.57 2.75 5.73
C ALA A 197 32.04 3.51 4.50
N ALA A 198 32.25 4.83 4.51
CA ALA A 198 31.71 5.79 3.54
C ALA A 198 32.36 5.63 2.15
N ASP A 199 32.14 4.51 1.50
CA ASP A 199 32.54 4.32 0.12
C ASP A 199 31.49 4.98 -0.79
N LYS A 200 31.90 6.11 -1.41
CA LYS A 200 31.06 6.87 -2.36
C LYS A 200 30.67 6.06 -3.60
N ASN A 201 31.33 4.90 -3.81
CA ASN A 201 31.16 4.05 -4.99
C ASN A 201 30.31 2.80 -4.76
N ALA A 202 29.57 2.71 -3.65
CA ALA A 202 28.71 1.56 -3.41
C ALA A 202 27.62 1.44 -4.48
N THR A 203 27.65 0.33 -5.20
CA THR A 203 26.71 0.02 -6.27
C THR A 203 25.44 -0.66 -5.73
N VAL A 204 24.32 -0.42 -6.40
CA VAL A 204 23.04 -1.07 -6.03
C VAL A 204 23.05 -2.52 -6.53
N TYR A 205 22.93 -3.48 -5.60
CA TYR A 205 22.78 -4.89 -5.96
C TYR A 205 21.43 -5.14 -6.61
N LYS A 206 21.43 -5.66 -7.84
CA LYS A 206 20.23 -5.89 -8.68
C LYS A 206 19.38 -4.63 -8.86
N PRO A 207 19.83 -3.67 -9.69
CA PRO A 207 19.05 -2.48 -10.01
C PRO A 207 17.72 -2.87 -10.67
N VAL A 208 16.67 -2.11 -10.35
CA VAL A 208 15.37 -2.29 -11.00
C VAL A 208 15.46 -1.62 -12.38
N ILE A 209 15.42 -2.42 -13.44
CA ILE A 209 15.54 -1.91 -14.83
C ILE A 209 14.15 -1.52 -15.33
N PHE A 210 14.06 -0.32 -15.90
CA PHE A 210 12.86 0.17 -16.58
C PHE A 210 12.65 -0.61 -17.88
N LYS A 211 11.49 -1.26 -18.02
CA LYS A 211 11.14 -2.06 -19.19
C LYS A 211 10.20 -1.30 -20.12
N ALA A 212 10.21 -1.64 -21.41
CA ALA A 212 9.27 -1.07 -22.39
C ALA A 212 7.79 -1.22 -21.96
N ARG A 213 7.45 -2.28 -21.22
CA ARG A 213 6.11 -2.49 -20.64
C ARG A 213 5.70 -1.40 -19.65
N ASP A 214 6.65 -0.86 -18.90
CA ASP A 214 6.41 0.22 -17.94
C ASP A 214 6.10 1.52 -18.65
N ALA A 215 6.79 1.78 -19.79
CA ALA A 215 6.49 2.92 -20.65
C ALA A 215 5.09 2.83 -21.27
N VAL A 216 4.70 1.64 -21.76
CA VAL A 216 3.35 1.40 -22.30
C VAL A 216 2.29 1.57 -21.19
N PHE A 217 2.56 1.13 -19.98
CA PHE A 217 1.66 1.30 -18.83
C PHE A 217 1.44 2.80 -18.53
N ILE A 218 2.50 3.58 -18.43
CA ILE A 218 2.41 5.03 -18.23
C ILE A 218 1.63 5.69 -19.36
N ALA A 219 1.93 5.32 -20.61
CA ALA A 219 1.25 5.88 -21.79
C ALA A 219 -0.26 5.59 -21.79
N LEU A 220 -0.67 4.36 -21.44
CA LEU A 220 -2.08 3.99 -21.33
C LEU A 220 -2.81 4.78 -20.24
N VAL A 221 -2.22 4.89 -19.05
CA VAL A 221 -2.82 5.66 -17.96
C VAL A 221 -2.89 7.15 -18.33
N ALA A 222 -1.85 7.71 -18.97
CA ALA A 222 -1.85 9.09 -19.42
C ALA A 222 -2.90 9.33 -20.53
N LEU A 223 -3.10 8.38 -21.42
CA LEU A 223 -4.12 8.44 -22.47
C LEU A 223 -5.53 8.42 -21.87
N CYS A 224 -5.80 7.56 -20.89
CA CYS A 224 -7.07 7.56 -20.18
C CYS A 224 -7.32 8.89 -19.44
N ALA A 225 -6.28 9.46 -18.84
CA ALA A 225 -6.37 10.75 -18.16
C ALA A 225 -6.63 11.91 -19.16
N ALA A 226 -5.94 11.92 -20.29
CA ALA A 226 -6.15 12.90 -21.36
C ALA A 226 -7.56 12.80 -21.96
N ALA A 227 -8.05 11.59 -22.20
CA ALA A 227 -9.42 11.37 -22.70
C ALA A 227 -10.48 11.96 -21.76
N LEU A 228 -10.31 11.79 -20.44
CA LEU A 228 -11.23 12.37 -19.45
C LEU A 228 -11.18 13.91 -19.47
N ILE A 229 -9.99 14.51 -19.58
CA ILE A 229 -9.84 15.97 -19.65
C ILE A 229 -10.48 16.52 -20.92
N ILE A 230 -10.27 15.88 -22.07
CA ILE A 230 -10.87 16.28 -23.34
C ILE A 230 -12.40 16.19 -23.30
N LEU A 231 -12.93 15.08 -22.79
CA LEU A 231 -14.40 14.92 -22.61
C LEU A 231 -14.97 16.02 -21.71
N ARG A 232 -14.29 16.37 -20.64
CA ARG A 232 -14.71 17.47 -19.78
C ARG A 232 -14.69 18.82 -20.48
N PHE A 233 -13.71 19.06 -21.35
CA PHE A 233 -13.60 20.33 -22.08
C PHE A 233 -14.67 20.48 -23.15
N ILE A 234 -14.95 19.39 -23.91
CA ILE A 234 -15.97 19.37 -24.97
C ILE A 234 -17.38 19.61 -24.40
N ILE A 235 -17.67 19.14 -23.20
CA ILE A 235 -19.02 19.25 -22.62
C ILE A 235 -19.21 20.54 -21.84
N ARG A 236 -18.14 21.25 -21.55
CA ARG A 236 -18.19 22.57 -20.92
C ARG A 236 -18.30 23.70 -21.92
N LEU A 237 -18.13 23.40 -23.21
CA LEU A 237 -18.41 24.25 -24.37
C LEU A 237 -19.87 24.08 -24.82
#